data_b3cc76e924c95a7a0179f490e869aeeb
#
_entry.id   b3cc76e924c95a7a0179f490e869aeeb
#
_cell.length_a   1.000
_cell.length_b   1.000
_cell.length_c   1.000
_cell.angle_alpha   90.00
_cell.angle_beta   90.00
_cell.angle_gamma   90.00
#
_symmetry.space_group_name_H-M   'P 1'
#
loop_
_entity.id
_entity.type
_entity.pdbx_description
1 polymer ?
#
loop_
_entity_poly.entity_id
_entity_poly.type
_entity_poly.pdbx_seq_one_letter_code
_entity_poly.pdbx_strand_id
1 'polypeptide(L)'
;LIELGKKLVKEHPEAGKQGEITLYYTGSTYTLEQQEYVVFMLVNKTTANLDHDAEFKLNWSYDGQPIYQNQLVEYSISENGKLPTQSATIFLLPLTKEQQSIVESITDGTKMSLSMSDLMMK
;
A
#
# COMPACT_ATOMS: atom_id res chain seq x y z
N LEU A 1 -7.80 -9.12 10.79
CA LEU A 1 -6.94 -8.25 9.98
C LEU A 1 -5.45 -8.37 10.34
N ILE A 2 -5.15 -8.50 11.63
CA ILE A 2 -3.76 -8.70 12.09
C ILE A 2 -3.20 -10.01 11.51
N GLU A 3 -4.01 -11.05 11.49
CA GLU A 3 -3.61 -12.33 10.90
C GLU A 3 -3.32 -12.22 9.41
N LEU A 4 -4.16 -11.48 8.69
CA LEU A 4 -3.94 -11.23 7.27
C LEU A 4 -2.63 -10.47 7.05
N GLY A 5 -2.36 -9.46 7.87
CA GLY A 5 -1.13 -8.69 7.78
C GLY A 5 0.12 -9.55 7.99
N LYS A 6 0.13 -10.38 9.01
CA LYS A 6 1.24 -11.28 9.29
C LYS A 6 1.47 -12.27 8.16
N LYS A 7 0.38 -12.82 7.62
CA LYS A 7 0.44 -13.76 6.50
C LYS A 7 1.05 -13.10 5.26
N LEU A 8 0.57 -11.90 4.90
CA LEU A 8 1.03 -11.20 3.71
C LEU A 8 2.49 -10.77 3.81
N VAL A 9 2.92 -10.30 4.98
CA VAL A 9 4.33 -9.95 5.19
C VAL A 9 5.21 -11.17 5.01
N LYS A 10 4.79 -12.31 5.53
CA LYS A 10 5.53 -13.57 5.42
C LYS A 10 5.57 -14.08 3.97
N GLU A 11 4.48 -13.92 3.22
CA GLU A 11 4.40 -14.37 1.84
C GLU A 11 5.18 -13.49 0.86
N HIS A 12 5.52 -12.26 1.25
CA HIS A 12 6.18 -11.29 0.38
C HIS A 12 7.50 -10.77 0.96
N PRO A 13 8.47 -11.66 1.24
CA PRO A 13 9.75 -11.22 1.81
C PRO A 13 10.56 -10.34 0.84
N GLU A 14 10.25 -10.40 -0.45
CA GLU A 14 10.89 -9.60 -1.50
C GLU A 14 10.36 -8.17 -1.58
N ALA A 15 9.28 -7.86 -0.86
CA ALA A 15 8.65 -6.55 -0.95
C ALA A 15 9.56 -5.43 -0.43
N GLY A 16 9.52 -4.30 -1.12
CA GLY A 16 10.27 -3.10 -0.74
C GLY A 16 11.66 -3.04 -1.36
N LYS A 17 12.24 -1.84 -1.30
CA LYS A 17 13.60 -1.57 -1.77
C LYS A 17 14.48 -1.10 -0.63
N GLN A 18 15.69 -1.62 -0.57
CA GLN A 18 16.65 -1.25 0.46
C GLN A 18 16.94 0.26 0.41
N GLY A 19 16.87 0.91 1.56
CA GLY A 19 17.10 2.33 1.69
C GLY A 19 15.88 3.22 1.46
N GLU A 20 14.71 2.62 1.18
CA GLU A 20 13.50 3.37 0.85
C GLU A 20 12.30 2.92 1.68
N ILE A 21 11.32 3.81 1.79
CA ILE A 21 9.96 3.46 2.21
C ILE A 21 9.15 3.28 0.92
N THR A 22 8.57 2.11 0.72
CA THR A 22 7.86 1.79 -0.51
C THR A 22 6.48 1.21 -0.23
N LEU A 23 5.57 1.39 -1.19
CA LEU A 23 4.24 0.81 -1.16
C LEU A 23 4.23 -0.38 -2.12
N TYR A 24 3.72 -1.50 -1.66
CA TYR A 24 3.69 -2.76 -2.41
C TYR A 24 2.26 -3.29 -2.47
N TYR A 25 1.81 -3.66 -3.69
CA TYR A 25 0.50 -4.28 -3.86
C TYR A 25 0.59 -5.77 -3.56
N THR A 26 -0.19 -6.22 -2.59
CA THR A 26 -0.13 -7.61 -2.11
C THR A 26 -0.84 -8.61 -3.01
N GLY A 27 -1.64 -8.13 -3.96
CA GLY A 27 -2.47 -9.00 -4.78
C GLY A 27 -3.80 -9.36 -4.14
N SER A 28 -4.12 -8.78 -2.99
CA SER A 28 -5.31 -9.11 -2.21
C SER A 28 -6.23 -7.92 -2.04
N THR A 29 -7.52 -8.21 -1.86
CA THR A 29 -8.53 -7.25 -1.46
C THR A 29 -9.20 -7.74 -0.18
N TYR A 30 -9.89 -6.85 0.50
CA TYR A 30 -10.56 -7.14 1.77
C TYR A 30 -11.90 -6.44 1.80
N THR A 31 -12.96 -7.16 2.14
CA THR A 31 -14.30 -6.61 2.25
C THR A 31 -14.69 -6.44 3.70
N LEU A 32 -15.13 -5.25 4.06
CA LEU A 32 -15.60 -4.94 5.41
C LEU A 32 -16.87 -4.09 5.29
N GLU A 33 -17.96 -4.57 5.89
CA GLU A 33 -19.25 -3.86 5.90
C GLU A 33 -19.69 -3.39 4.51
N GLN A 34 -19.57 -4.28 3.52
CA GLN A 34 -19.95 -4.04 2.12
C GLN A 34 -19.06 -3.06 1.38
N GLN A 35 -17.96 -2.62 2.01
CA GLN A 35 -16.94 -1.80 1.35
C GLN A 35 -15.74 -2.66 1.00
N GLU A 36 -15.31 -2.58 -0.25
CA GLU A 36 -14.11 -3.28 -0.73
C GLU A 36 -12.88 -2.39 -0.53
N TYR A 37 -11.80 -3.00 -0.06
CA TYR A 37 -10.51 -2.33 0.14
C TYR A 37 -9.41 -3.08 -0.59
N VAL A 38 -8.48 -2.34 -1.18
CA VAL A 38 -7.24 -2.94 -1.66
C VAL A 38 -6.27 -3.05 -0.49
N VAL A 39 -5.52 -4.15 -0.45
CA VAL A 39 -4.52 -4.38 0.60
C VAL A 39 -3.13 -4.08 0.03
N PHE A 40 -2.55 -3.00 0.53
CA PHE A 40 -1.16 -2.65 0.26
C PHE A 40 -0.29 -3.00 1.46
N MET A 41 1.00 -3.11 1.22
CA MET A 41 2.00 -3.25 2.26
C MET A 41 2.91 -2.02 2.20
N LEU A 42 3.05 -1.32 3.32
CA LEU A 42 4.01 -0.23 3.44
C LEU A 42 5.27 -0.79 4.09
N VAL A 43 6.39 -0.67 3.38
CA VAL A 43 7.64 -1.33 3.77
C VAL A 43 8.71 -0.27 4.03
N ASN A 44 9.27 -0.30 5.24
CA ASN A 44 10.35 0.61 5.63
C ASN A 44 11.68 -0.13 5.65
N LYS A 45 12.47 0.05 4.61
CA LYS A 45 13.84 -0.50 4.53
C LYS A 45 14.90 0.58 4.64
N THR A 46 14.55 1.71 5.28
CA THR A 46 15.50 2.76 5.62
C THR A 46 16.22 2.43 6.92
N THR A 47 17.18 3.28 7.31
CA THR A 47 17.89 3.15 8.58
C THR A 47 17.20 3.87 9.73
N ALA A 48 16.06 4.52 9.46
CA ALA A 48 15.31 5.29 10.46
C ALA A 48 13.92 4.70 10.67
N ASN A 49 13.44 4.78 11.90
CA ASN A 49 12.07 4.37 12.21
C ASN A 49 11.07 5.42 11.72
N LEU A 50 9.94 4.98 11.19
CA LEU A 50 8.82 5.87 10.88
C LEU A 50 7.94 5.94 12.13
N ASP A 51 8.14 6.97 12.93
CA ASP A 51 7.46 7.16 14.21
C ASP A 51 6.69 8.49 14.29
N HIS A 52 6.49 9.13 13.15
CA HIS A 52 5.67 10.33 12.99
C HIS A 52 4.61 10.07 11.94
N ASP A 53 3.52 10.85 12.02
CA ASP A 53 2.54 10.84 10.94
C ASP A 53 3.22 11.27 9.63
N ALA A 54 2.75 10.74 8.54
CA ALA A 54 3.30 11.03 7.22
C ALA A 54 2.19 11.12 6.19
N GLU A 55 2.47 11.72 5.05
CA GLU A 55 1.56 11.72 3.91
C GLU A 55 2.35 11.54 2.62
N PHE A 56 1.68 11.02 1.61
CA PHE A 56 2.28 10.84 0.29
C PHE A 56 1.19 10.83 -0.78
N LYS A 57 1.62 10.94 -2.04
CA LYS A 57 0.72 10.83 -3.18
C LYS A 57 0.89 9.49 -3.85
N LEU A 58 -0.22 8.85 -4.15
CA LEU A 58 -0.29 7.53 -4.76
C LEU A 58 -0.77 7.63 -6.20
N ASN A 59 -0.02 7.01 -7.10
CA ASN A 59 -0.43 6.81 -8.48
C ASN A 59 -0.39 5.32 -8.77
N TRP A 60 -1.51 4.77 -9.23
CA TRP A 60 -1.63 3.34 -9.51
C TRP A 60 -2.51 3.14 -10.74
N SER A 61 -1.99 2.43 -11.72
CA SER A 61 -2.71 2.17 -12.96
C SER A 61 -2.46 0.75 -13.43
N TYR A 62 -3.37 0.25 -14.25
CA TYR A 62 -3.22 -1.05 -14.88
C TYR A 62 -3.59 -0.94 -16.36
N ASP A 63 -2.67 -1.35 -17.23
CA ASP A 63 -2.86 -1.35 -18.69
C ASP A 63 -3.37 0.00 -19.19
N GLY A 64 -2.80 1.09 -18.66
CA GLY A 64 -3.17 2.45 -19.03
C GLY A 64 -4.40 3.01 -18.33
N GLN A 65 -5.11 2.21 -17.53
CA GLN A 65 -6.30 2.65 -16.81
C GLN A 65 -5.93 3.06 -15.39
N PRO A 66 -6.16 4.34 -15.00
CA PRO A 66 -5.84 4.78 -13.66
C PRO A 66 -6.81 4.22 -12.62
N ILE A 67 -6.27 3.72 -11.52
CA ILE A 67 -7.03 3.31 -10.35
C ILE A 67 -7.01 4.44 -9.34
N TYR A 68 -5.84 4.99 -9.06
CA TYR A 68 -5.65 6.21 -8.27
C TYR A 68 -4.74 7.16 -9.03
N GLN A 69 -5.07 8.44 -9.06
CA GLN A 69 -4.25 9.49 -9.65
C GLN A 69 -3.99 10.58 -8.64
N ASN A 70 -2.71 10.79 -8.28
CA ASN A 70 -2.30 11.80 -7.31
C ASN A 70 -3.15 11.76 -6.04
N GLN A 71 -3.50 10.55 -5.61
CA GLN A 71 -4.32 10.35 -4.43
C GLN A 71 -3.52 10.66 -3.18
N LEU A 72 -3.95 11.65 -2.41
CA LEU A 72 -3.32 11.94 -1.14
C LEU A 72 -3.66 10.84 -0.13
N VAL A 73 -2.63 10.25 0.45
CA VAL A 73 -2.76 9.19 1.44
C VAL A 73 -2.06 9.64 2.72
N GLU A 74 -2.76 9.54 3.84
CA GLU A 74 -2.21 9.88 5.14
C GLU A 74 -1.92 8.61 5.93
N TYR A 75 -0.71 8.52 6.46
CA TYR A 75 -0.30 7.45 7.37
C TYR A 75 -0.32 8.01 8.79
N SER A 76 -1.23 7.51 9.62
CA SER A 76 -1.40 7.95 11.00
C SER A 76 -0.80 6.94 11.96
N ILE A 77 0.13 7.38 12.79
CA ILE A 77 0.77 6.53 13.80
C ILE A 77 -0.28 6.03 14.82
N SER A 78 -1.26 6.88 15.15
CA SER A 78 -2.30 6.48 16.11
C SER A 78 -3.21 5.39 15.59
N GLU A 79 -3.43 5.32 14.28
CA GLU A 79 -4.30 4.31 13.66
C GLU A 79 -3.53 3.08 13.19
N ASN A 80 -2.33 3.28 12.64
CA ASN A 80 -1.57 2.23 11.96
C ASN A 80 -0.37 1.73 12.76
N GLY A 81 0.02 2.46 13.81
CA GLY A 81 1.21 2.13 14.58
C GLY A 81 2.50 2.66 13.95
N LYS A 82 3.56 2.62 14.71
CA LYS A 82 4.90 3.00 14.23
C LYS A 82 5.41 1.93 13.27
N LEU A 83 6.20 2.35 12.30
CA LEU A 83 6.81 1.45 11.33
C LEU A 83 8.33 1.46 11.51
N PRO A 84 8.88 0.55 12.30
CA PRO A 84 10.33 0.50 12.55
C PRO A 84 11.12 0.20 11.30
N THR A 85 12.42 0.50 11.35
CA THR A 85 13.34 0.13 10.27
C THR A 85 13.28 -1.38 10.00
N GLN A 86 13.39 -1.75 8.73
CA GLN A 86 13.37 -3.14 8.25
C GLN A 86 12.08 -3.89 8.61
N SER A 87 10.96 -3.18 8.64
CA SER A 87 9.64 -3.75 8.92
C SER A 87 8.61 -3.35 7.89
N ALA A 88 7.45 -3.99 7.96
CA ALA A 88 6.34 -3.73 7.05
C ALA A 88 5.01 -3.81 7.79
N THR A 89 4.03 -3.07 7.30
CA THR A 89 2.65 -3.14 7.81
C THR A 89 1.69 -3.14 6.64
N ILE A 90 0.51 -3.72 6.83
CA ILE A 90 -0.53 -3.64 5.81
C ILE A 90 -1.25 -2.30 5.91
N PHE A 91 -1.81 -1.89 4.80
CA PHE A 91 -2.43 -0.60 4.63
C PHE A 91 -3.61 -0.74 3.67
N LEU A 92 -4.81 -0.35 4.11
CA LEU A 92 -6.04 -0.53 3.35
C LEU A 92 -6.50 0.80 2.74
N LEU A 93 -6.89 0.76 1.48
CA LEU A 93 -7.53 1.90 0.82
C LEU A 93 -8.87 1.47 0.22
N PRO A 94 -9.91 2.31 0.37
CA PRO A 94 -11.22 1.97 -0.17
C PRO A 94 -11.24 2.04 -1.69
N LEU A 95 -12.03 1.16 -2.30
CA LEU A 95 -12.21 1.11 -3.75
C LEU A 95 -13.65 1.44 -4.11
N THR A 96 -13.83 2.28 -5.13
CA THR A 96 -15.12 2.41 -5.79
C THR A 96 -15.37 1.16 -6.63
N LYS A 97 -16.59 0.98 -7.12
CA LYS A 97 -16.91 -0.15 -7.98
C LYS A 97 -16.11 -0.13 -9.28
N GLU A 98 -15.87 1.06 -9.82
CA GLU A 98 -15.05 1.22 -11.03
C GLU A 98 -13.61 0.83 -10.78
N GLN A 99 -13.03 1.28 -9.67
CA GLN A 99 -11.67 0.91 -9.27
C GLN A 99 -11.57 -0.58 -9.01
N GLN A 100 -12.56 -1.17 -8.35
CA GLN A 100 -12.60 -2.60 -8.08
C GLN A 100 -12.58 -3.42 -9.37
N SER A 101 -13.32 -3.00 -10.40
CA SER A 101 -13.32 -3.68 -11.70
C SER A 101 -11.93 -3.71 -12.33
N ILE A 102 -11.20 -2.60 -12.23
CA ILE A 102 -9.83 -2.53 -12.77
C ILE A 102 -8.90 -3.44 -11.97
N VAL A 103 -9.00 -3.40 -10.64
CA VAL A 103 -8.17 -4.24 -9.76
C VAL A 103 -8.41 -5.72 -10.05
N GLU A 104 -9.67 -6.12 -10.24
CA GLU A 104 -10.02 -7.52 -10.56
C GLU A 104 -9.47 -7.97 -11.91
N SER A 105 -9.18 -7.03 -12.81
CA SER A 105 -8.62 -7.35 -14.12
C SER A 105 -7.10 -7.52 -14.09
N ILE A 106 -6.43 -7.24 -12.97
CA ILE A 106 -4.97 -7.35 -12.89
C ILE A 106 -4.57 -8.82 -12.90
N THR A 107 -3.97 -9.25 -14.02
CA THR A 107 -3.47 -10.61 -14.19
C THR A 107 -2.00 -10.63 -14.60
N ASP A 108 -1.48 -9.48 -15.06
CA ASP A 108 -0.11 -9.36 -15.57
C ASP A 108 0.57 -8.14 -14.90
N GLY A 109 1.41 -8.41 -13.92
CA GLY A 109 2.10 -7.35 -13.17
C GLY A 109 2.99 -6.44 -14.03
N THR A 110 3.37 -6.88 -15.22
CA THR A 110 4.20 -6.05 -16.12
C THR A 110 3.42 -4.88 -16.70
N LYS A 111 2.08 -4.94 -16.68
CA LYS A 111 1.21 -3.87 -17.14
C LYS A 111 0.76 -2.94 -16.02
N MET A 112 1.16 -3.22 -14.79
CA MET A 112 0.81 -2.44 -13.61
C MET A 112 1.88 -1.40 -13.33
N SER A 113 1.45 -0.17 -13.02
CA SER A 113 2.33 0.89 -12.58
C SER A 113 1.87 1.38 -11.22
N LEU A 114 2.75 1.34 -10.25
CA LEU A 114 2.47 1.79 -8.87
C LEU A 114 3.64 2.67 -8.43
N SER A 115 3.32 3.89 -8.04
CA SER A 115 4.33 4.81 -7.52
C SER A 115 3.82 5.61 -6.34
N MET A 116 4.74 5.94 -5.45
CA MET A 116 4.52 6.77 -4.29
C MET A 116 5.44 7.98 -4.41
N SER A 117 4.89 9.18 -4.27
CA SER A 117 5.66 10.41 -4.42
C SER A 117 5.31 11.39 -3.30
N ASP A 118 6.17 12.42 -3.16
CA ASP A 118 5.97 13.51 -2.21
C ASP A 118 5.75 13.05 -0.78
N LEU A 119 6.54 12.07 -0.34
CA LEU A 119 6.50 11.58 1.04
C LEU A 119 6.96 12.68 1.98
N MET A 120 6.10 13.08 2.90
CA MET A 120 6.37 14.13 3.87
C MET A 120 6.05 13.65 5.28
N MET A 121 7.02 13.81 6.17
CA MET A 121 6.81 13.56 7.61
C MET A 121 6.16 14.79 8.23
N LYS A 122 5.23 14.56 9.14
CA LYS A 122 4.54 15.64 9.82
C LYS A 122 5.06 15.86 11.24
#